data_9f473dd65ca74c8e2fb95d51657b6752
#
_entry.id   9f473dd65ca74c8e2fb95d51657b6752
#
_cell.length_a   1.000
_cell.length_b   1.000
_cell.length_c   1.000
_cell.angle_alpha   90.00
_cell.angle_beta   90.00
_cell.angle_gamma   90.00
#
_symmetry.space_group_name_H-M   'P 1'
#
loop_
_entity.id
_entity.type
_entity.pdbx_description
1 polymer ?
#
loop_
_entity_poly.entity_id
_entity_poly.type
_entity_poly.pdbx_seq_one_letter_code
_entity_poly.pdbx_strand_id
1 'polypeptide(L)'
;MSVCTGALILAQLRLLDGLKSTTHHECLDLLRELAPATEVMPDARFIDNGRIITAAGISAGIDCSLHVVERLLGSDAATKTARYMEYQRS
;
A
#
# COMPACT_ATOMS: atom_id res chain seq x y z
N MET A 1 2.27 3.51 -6.62
CA MET A 1 2.14 3.14 -5.19
C MET A 1 1.53 4.30 -4.44
N SER A 2 0.61 4.02 -3.56
CA SER A 2 0.06 5.02 -2.65
C SER A 2 0.33 4.64 -1.20
N VAL A 3 0.44 5.63 -0.33
CA VAL A 3 0.65 5.47 1.10
C VAL A 3 -0.39 6.29 1.84
N CYS A 4 -0.89 5.76 2.95
CA CYS A 4 -1.82 6.47 3.81
C CYS A 4 -3.06 6.93 3.01
N THR A 5 -3.37 8.23 3.01
CA THR A 5 -4.55 8.78 2.32
C THR A 5 -4.39 8.88 0.80
N GLY A 6 -3.20 8.58 0.25
CA GLY A 6 -2.95 8.66 -1.19
C GLY A 6 -3.89 7.81 -2.04
N ALA A 7 -4.39 6.69 -1.50
CA ALA A 7 -5.34 5.84 -2.20
C ALA A 7 -6.65 6.57 -2.55
N LEU A 8 -7.03 7.60 -1.79
CA LEU A 8 -8.24 8.37 -2.07
C LEU A 8 -8.15 9.10 -3.40
N ILE A 9 -6.95 9.55 -3.76
CA ILE A 9 -6.71 10.18 -5.07
C ILE A 9 -6.87 9.15 -6.19
N LEU A 10 -6.30 7.96 -5.99
CA LEU A 10 -6.44 6.87 -6.97
C LEU A 10 -7.89 6.46 -7.13
N ALA A 11 -8.66 6.45 -6.04
CA ALA A 11 -10.09 6.15 -6.06
C ALA A 11 -10.86 7.17 -6.91
N GLN A 12 -10.58 8.46 -6.74
CA GLN A 12 -11.22 9.51 -7.53
C GLN A 12 -10.93 9.39 -9.02
N LEU A 13 -9.76 8.86 -9.37
CA LEU A 13 -9.37 8.62 -10.75
C LEU A 13 -9.86 7.28 -11.28
N ARG A 14 -10.62 6.52 -10.48
CA ARG A 14 -11.17 5.20 -10.80
C ARG A 14 -10.10 4.15 -11.11
N LEU A 15 -8.89 4.36 -10.62
CA LEU A 15 -7.78 3.42 -10.85
C LEU A 15 -7.86 2.17 -9.96
N LEU A 16 -8.72 2.18 -8.95
CA LEU A 16 -8.89 1.06 -8.03
C LEU A 16 -10.07 0.16 -8.38
N ASP A 17 -10.86 0.50 -9.41
CA ASP A 17 -12.01 -0.28 -9.81
C ASP A 17 -11.61 -1.71 -10.16
N GLY A 18 -12.30 -2.69 -9.56
CA GLY A 18 -12.02 -4.12 -9.77
C GLY A 18 -10.80 -4.65 -9.02
N LEU A 19 -10.12 -3.82 -8.26
CA LEU A 19 -8.91 -4.19 -7.52
C LEU A 19 -9.21 -4.27 -6.02
N LYS A 20 -8.34 -4.99 -5.30
CA LYS A 20 -8.28 -4.90 -3.84
C LYS A 20 -7.43 -3.70 -3.46
N SER A 21 -7.81 -2.99 -2.41
CA SER A 21 -7.08 -1.79 -1.99
C SER A 21 -7.16 -1.58 -0.48
N THR A 22 -6.27 -0.74 0.02
CA THR A 22 -6.29 -0.29 1.41
C THR A 22 -5.84 1.16 1.50
N THR A 23 -6.06 1.77 2.65
CA THR A 23 -5.68 3.14 2.94
C THR A 23 -5.47 3.28 4.45
N HIS A 24 -5.23 4.50 4.92
CA HIS A 24 -5.15 4.75 6.36
C HIS A 24 -6.44 4.29 7.05
N HIS A 25 -6.31 3.68 8.23
CA HIS A 25 -7.45 3.05 8.92
C HIS A 25 -8.62 4.01 9.19
N GLU A 26 -8.34 5.31 9.36
CA GLU A 26 -9.39 6.30 9.58
C GLU A 26 -10.14 6.69 8.29
N CYS A 27 -9.65 6.29 7.14
CA CYS A 27 -10.20 6.66 5.83
C CYS A 27 -10.80 5.48 5.06
N LEU A 28 -10.95 4.31 5.69
CA LEU A 28 -11.48 3.12 5.01
C LEU A 28 -12.90 3.34 4.50
N ASP A 29 -13.77 3.96 5.30
CA ASP A 29 -15.14 4.22 4.88
C ASP A 29 -15.20 5.23 3.74
N LEU A 30 -14.36 6.25 3.78
CA LEU A 30 -14.28 7.21 2.68
C LEU A 30 -13.78 6.55 1.40
N LEU A 31 -12.83 5.64 1.50
CA LEU A 31 -12.35 4.88 0.35
C LEU A 31 -13.50 4.07 -0.27
N ARG A 32 -14.34 3.44 0.55
CA ARG A 32 -15.51 2.69 0.06
C ARG A 32 -16.50 3.59 -0.66
N GLU A 33 -16.70 4.81 -0.18
CA GLU A 33 -17.58 5.78 -0.84
C GLU A 33 -17.02 6.26 -2.17
N LEU A 34 -15.73 6.57 -2.22
CA LEU A 34 -15.08 7.11 -3.42
C LEU A 34 -14.85 6.05 -4.50
N ALA A 35 -14.66 4.80 -4.10
CA ALA A 35 -14.39 3.70 -5.02
C ALA A 35 -15.26 2.50 -4.68
N PRO A 36 -16.59 2.56 -4.98
CA PRO A 36 -17.49 1.44 -4.64
C PRO A 36 -17.15 0.14 -5.39
N ALA A 37 -16.37 0.22 -6.48
CA ALA A 37 -15.97 -0.96 -7.25
C ALA A 37 -14.65 -1.58 -6.78
N THR A 38 -14.00 -1.04 -5.73
CA THR A 38 -12.81 -1.66 -5.14
C THR A 38 -13.22 -2.53 -3.94
N GLU A 39 -12.45 -3.61 -3.72
CA GLU A 39 -12.61 -4.40 -2.51
C GLU A 39 -11.64 -3.85 -1.45
N VAL A 40 -12.18 -3.18 -0.44
CA VAL A 40 -11.38 -2.60 0.63
C VAL A 40 -10.97 -3.70 1.62
N MET A 41 -9.67 -3.79 1.89
CA MET A 41 -9.08 -4.79 2.79
C MET A 41 -8.64 -4.10 4.09
N PRO A 42 -9.49 -4.06 5.11
CA PRO A 42 -9.24 -3.21 6.28
C PRO A 42 -8.06 -3.64 7.14
N ASP A 43 -7.70 -4.92 7.10
CA ASP A 43 -6.62 -5.46 7.93
C ASP A 43 -5.29 -5.58 7.20
N ALA A 44 -5.24 -5.21 5.91
CA ALA A 44 -4.02 -5.31 5.14
C ALA A 44 -3.10 -4.13 5.42
N ARG A 45 -1.80 -4.40 5.60
CA ARG A 45 -0.80 -3.36 5.72
C ARG A 45 -0.51 -2.72 4.36
N PHE A 46 -0.44 -3.53 3.32
CA PHE A 46 -0.40 -3.07 1.93
C PHE A 46 -0.96 -4.17 1.02
N ILE A 47 -1.31 -3.76 -0.20
CA ILE A 47 -1.83 -4.67 -1.23
C ILE A 47 -1.12 -4.38 -2.53
N ASP A 48 -0.56 -5.43 -3.13
CA ASP A 48 0.13 -5.37 -4.41
C ASP A 48 -0.75 -6.03 -5.48
N ASN A 49 -1.29 -5.22 -6.39
CA ASN A 49 -2.08 -5.70 -7.53
C ASN A 49 -1.22 -5.83 -8.80
N GLY A 50 0.10 -5.79 -8.66
CA GLY A 50 1.01 -5.84 -9.79
C GLY A 50 1.40 -4.45 -10.29
N ARG A 51 0.47 -3.70 -10.84
CA ARG A 51 0.72 -2.34 -11.35
C ARG A 51 0.39 -1.26 -10.33
N ILE A 52 -0.61 -1.51 -9.48
CA ILE A 52 -1.06 -0.54 -8.47
C ILE A 52 -0.91 -1.17 -7.11
N ILE A 53 -0.20 -0.47 -6.24
CA ILE A 53 0.08 -0.90 -4.88
C ILE A 53 -0.44 0.17 -3.93
N THR A 54 -1.26 -0.24 -2.96
CA THR A 54 -1.77 0.67 -1.94
C THR A 54 -1.29 0.23 -0.56
N ALA A 55 -0.96 1.19 0.29
CA ALA A 55 -0.50 0.92 1.65
C ALA A 55 -1.35 1.68 2.67
N ALA A 56 -1.45 1.11 3.86
CA ALA A 56 -2.14 1.72 4.99
C ALA A 56 -1.32 2.87 5.59
N GLY A 57 -1.25 2.99 6.91
CA GLY A 57 -0.58 4.09 7.57
C GLY A 57 0.94 4.05 7.48
N ILE A 58 1.59 4.96 8.17
CA ILE A 58 3.02 5.32 8.02
C ILE A 58 3.97 4.12 8.05
N SER A 59 3.88 3.27 9.09
CA SER A 59 4.78 2.11 9.20
C SER A 59 4.49 1.08 8.11
N ALA A 60 3.22 0.91 7.74
CA ALA A 60 2.84 0.04 6.62
C ALA A 60 3.41 0.57 5.30
N GLY A 61 3.50 1.90 5.15
CA GLY A 61 4.14 2.53 4.00
C GLY A 61 5.61 2.19 3.88
N ILE A 62 6.33 2.12 5.01
CA ILE A 62 7.72 1.70 5.02
C ILE A 62 7.86 0.24 4.57
N ASP A 63 7.03 -0.65 5.12
CA ASP A 63 7.02 -2.06 4.71
C ASP A 63 6.71 -2.19 3.21
N CYS A 64 5.74 -1.43 2.73
CA CYS A 64 5.37 -1.42 1.32
C CYS A 64 6.52 -0.93 0.44
N SER A 65 7.23 0.11 0.86
CA SER A 65 8.38 0.63 0.13
C SER A 65 9.49 -0.41 0.02
N LEU A 66 9.77 -1.14 1.10
CA LEU A 66 10.75 -2.23 1.09
C LEU A 66 10.28 -3.39 0.20
N HIS A 67 8.97 -3.66 0.17
CA HIS A 67 8.39 -4.64 -0.74
C HIS A 67 8.64 -4.26 -2.21
N VAL A 68 8.48 -2.97 -2.54
CA VAL A 68 8.75 -2.49 -3.90
C VAL A 68 10.23 -2.63 -4.24
N VAL A 69 11.13 -2.31 -3.29
CA VAL A 69 12.58 -2.53 -3.47
C VAL A 69 12.85 -4.01 -3.76
N GLU A 70 12.22 -4.91 -3.00
CA GLU A 70 12.38 -6.35 -3.20
C GLU A 70 11.93 -6.79 -4.60
N ARG A 71 10.79 -6.27 -5.09
CA ARG A 71 10.30 -6.58 -6.42
C ARG A 71 11.22 -6.10 -7.52
N LEU A 72 11.84 -4.93 -7.36
CA LEU A 72 12.64 -4.30 -8.39
C LEU A 72 14.11 -4.74 -8.33
N LEU A 73 14.66 -4.96 -7.14
CA LEU A 73 16.10 -5.16 -6.92
C LEU A 73 16.44 -6.47 -6.20
N GLY A 74 15.43 -7.23 -5.78
CA GLY A 74 15.63 -8.51 -5.09
C GLY A 74 15.59 -8.40 -3.57
N SER A 75 15.43 -9.57 -2.91
CA SER A 75 15.29 -9.65 -1.46
C SER A 75 16.54 -9.21 -0.71
N ASP A 76 17.73 -9.43 -1.28
CA ASP A 76 19.00 -9.02 -0.65
C ASP A 76 19.07 -7.51 -0.51
N ALA A 77 18.70 -6.76 -1.55
CA ALA A 77 18.68 -5.30 -1.51
C ALA A 77 17.70 -4.78 -0.46
N ALA A 78 16.50 -5.35 -0.39
CA ALA A 78 15.50 -4.97 0.60
C ALA A 78 15.98 -5.27 2.03
N THR A 79 16.58 -6.44 2.25
CA THR A 79 17.11 -6.84 3.55
C THR A 79 18.25 -5.92 3.99
N LYS A 80 19.19 -5.61 3.09
CA LYS A 80 20.28 -4.69 3.40
C LYS A 80 19.78 -3.29 3.72
N THR A 81 18.80 -2.81 2.98
CA THR A 81 18.19 -1.49 3.21
C THR A 81 17.51 -1.43 4.58
N ALA A 82 16.69 -2.43 4.89
CA ALA A 82 16.01 -2.50 6.19
C ALA A 82 17.01 -2.54 7.34
N ARG A 83 18.08 -3.32 7.20
CA ARG A 83 19.15 -3.41 8.21
C ARG A 83 19.87 -2.08 8.38
N TYR A 84 20.18 -1.41 7.28
CA TYR A 84 20.83 -0.09 7.32
C TYR A 84 19.96 0.93 8.05
N MET A 85 18.64 0.87 7.83
CA MET A 85 17.67 1.74 8.49
C MET A 85 17.38 1.33 9.93
N GLU A 86 17.91 0.20 10.39
CA GLU A 86 17.55 -0.41 11.67
C GLU A 86 16.03 -0.63 11.78
N TYR A 87 15.40 -0.98 10.65
CA TYR A 87 13.96 -1.20 10.55
C TYR A 87 13.65 -2.68 10.49
N GLN A 88 12.74 -3.12 11.36
CA GLN A 88 12.22 -4.48 11.35
C GLN A 88 10.94 -4.54 10.52
N ARG A 89 11.01 -5.26 9.39
CA ARG A 89 9.85 -5.46 8.52
C ARG A 89 8.79 -6.30 9.22
N SER A 90 7.55 -6.00 8.92
CA SER A 90 6.38 -6.75 9.38
C SER A 90 5.90 -7.73 8.33
#